data_1647248b5ea3524b7c636341da23139d
#
_entry.id   1647248b5ea3524b7c636341da23139d
#
_cell.length_a   1.000
_cell.length_b   1.000
_cell.length_c   1.000
_cell.angle_alpha   90.00
_cell.angle_beta   90.00
_cell.angle_gamma   90.00
#
_symmetry.space_group_name_H-M   'P 1'
#
loop_
_entity.id
_entity.type
_entity.pdbx_description
1 polymer ?
#
loop_
_entity_poly.entity_id
_entity_poly.type
_entity_poly.pdbx_seq_one_letter_code
_entity_poly.pdbx_strand_id
1 'polypeptide(L)'
;MAKKMMVRVDDRLIHGQVLTQWVSAINAQKIVVIDDEISKDKMRKNILKFAAPDDMKISILSAERAVEVWNKNKFGNFNVFVLFRDVNMIKKCKDLGLVFPDISLGQMSIIDDRKQIYRQLGLNEAEAQTLLDLEKDGLNIYFQMIPTDKKESLEMVKKVFPNVA
;
A
#
# COMPACT_ATOMS: atom_id res chain seq x y z
N MET A 1 12.21 16.08 2.34
CA MET A 1 12.38 14.84 1.59
C MET A 1 12.27 13.67 2.54
N ALA A 2 11.50 12.64 2.20
CA ALA A 2 11.36 11.46 3.06
C ALA A 2 12.72 10.77 3.25
N LYS A 3 13.08 10.49 4.49
CA LYS A 3 14.33 9.78 4.83
C LYS A 3 14.26 8.32 4.44
N LYS A 4 13.12 7.71 4.67
CA LYS A 4 12.82 6.33 4.33
C LYS A 4 11.34 6.24 3.98
N MET A 5 11.00 5.57 2.92
CA MET A 5 9.61 5.36 2.53
C MET A 5 9.36 3.88 2.33
N MET A 6 8.32 3.37 2.98
CA MET A 6 7.81 2.02 2.74
C MET A 6 6.39 2.13 2.20
N VAL A 7 6.10 1.37 1.16
CA VAL A 7 4.78 1.29 0.56
C VAL A 7 4.21 -0.11 0.77
N ARG A 8 2.99 -0.18 1.28
CA ARG A 8 2.34 -1.45 1.58
C ARG A 8 0.86 -1.43 1.20
N VAL A 9 0.39 -2.53 0.65
CA VAL A 9 -1.04 -2.77 0.45
C VAL A 9 -1.58 -3.57 1.62
N ASP A 10 -2.57 -3.02 2.30
CA ASP A 10 -3.30 -3.68 3.38
C ASP A 10 -4.68 -3.04 3.46
N ASP A 11 -5.73 -3.79 3.13
CA ASP A 11 -7.09 -3.24 3.06
C ASP A 11 -7.67 -2.84 4.42
N ARG A 12 -7.02 -3.21 5.51
CA ARG A 12 -7.38 -2.75 6.85
C ARG A 12 -6.84 -1.34 7.14
N LEU A 13 -5.84 -0.90 6.39
CA LEU A 13 -5.14 0.40 6.54
C LEU A 13 -4.55 0.57 7.94
N ILE A 14 -4.92 1.63 8.67
CA ILE A 14 -4.39 1.87 10.02
C ILE A 14 -5.15 1.00 11.03
N HIS A 15 -4.48 0.00 11.57
CA HIS A 15 -5.02 -0.90 12.60
C HIS A 15 -3.87 -1.43 13.46
N GLY A 16 -4.21 -2.10 14.59
CA GLY A 16 -3.23 -2.48 15.61
C GLY A 16 -2.01 -3.23 15.10
N GLN A 17 -2.18 -4.22 14.22
CA GLN A 17 -1.07 -5.02 13.69
C GLN A 17 -0.12 -4.20 12.81
N VAL A 18 -0.65 -3.35 11.93
CA VAL A 18 0.16 -2.44 11.11
C VAL A 18 0.98 -1.52 12.00
N LEU A 19 0.34 -0.93 13.00
CA LEU A 19 0.99 0.03 13.89
C LEU A 19 2.09 -0.62 14.72
N THR A 20 1.84 -1.80 15.29
CA THR A 20 2.79 -2.42 16.22
C THR A 20 4.00 -3.04 15.51
N GLN A 21 3.81 -3.65 14.37
CA GLN A 21 4.88 -4.39 13.68
C GLN A 21 5.61 -3.56 12.65
N TRP A 22 4.88 -2.97 11.71
CA TRP A 22 5.49 -2.26 10.59
C TRP A 22 6.01 -0.88 10.95
N VAL A 23 5.27 -0.13 11.75
CA VAL A 23 5.70 1.21 12.21
C VAL A 23 7.02 1.10 12.97
N SER A 24 7.11 0.11 13.87
CA SER A 24 8.36 -0.14 14.61
C SER A 24 9.50 -0.58 13.71
N ALA A 25 9.24 -1.50 12.78
CA ALA A 25 10.27 -2.06 11.89
C ALA A 25 10.97 -1.01 11.04
N ILE A 26 10.26 0.06 10.64
CA ILE A 26 10.81 1.12 9.81
C ILE A 26 11.05 2.44 10.57
N ASN A 27 10.76 2.47 11.86
CA ASN A 27 10.77 3.70 12.66
C ASN A 27 9.93 4.81 12.02
N ALA A 28 8.70 4.48 11.63
CA ALA A 28 7.82 5.43 10.95
C ALA A 28 7.46 6.61 11.85
N GLN A 29 7.53 7.81 11.29
CA GLN A 29 7.14 9.05 11.95
C GLN A 29 5.86 9.62 11.36
N LYS A 30 5.52 9.16 10.16
CA LYS A 30 4.35 9.61 9.41
C LYS A 30 3.71 8.44 8.66
N ILE A 31 2.38 8.37 8.70
CA ILE A 31 1.61 7.45 7.87
C ILE A 31 0.85 8.28 6.84
N VAL A 32 0.96 7.87 5.58
CA VAL A 32 0.19 8.46 4.46
C VAL A 32 -0.73 7.38 3.92
N VAL A 33 -2.03 7.59 4.02
CA VAL A 33 -3.04 6.73 3.38
C VAL A 33 -3.45 7.39 2.07
N ILE A 34 -3.36 6.66 0.98
CA ILE A 34 -3.76 7.18 -0.34
C ILE A 34 -4.98 6.40 -0.82
N ASP A 35 -6.12 7.06 -0.84
CA ASP A 35 -7.38 6.46 -1.28
C ASP A 35 -8.38 7.56 -1.65
N ASP A 36 -8.90 7.52 -2.87
CA ASP A 36 -9.79 8.57 -3.38
C ASP A 36 -11.12 8.63 -2.64
N GLU A 37 -11.68 7.48 -2.28
CA GLU A 37 -12.97 7.44 -1.58
C GLU A 37 -12.83 7.89 -0.13
N ILE A 38 -11.86 7.32 0.58
CA ILE A 38 -11.64 7.63 2.01
C ILE A 38 -11.24 9.09 2.18
N SER A 39 -10.46 9.65 1.27
CA SER A 39 -10.03 11.05 1.34
C SER A 39 -11.21 12.04 1.35
N LYS A 40 -12.36 11.63 0.83
CA LYS A 40 -13.60 12.42 0.78
C LYS A 40 -14.56 12.11 1.93
N ASP A 41 -14.28 11.08 2.71
CA ASP A 41 -15.17 10.60 3.79
C ASP A 41 -14.62 11.02 5.14
N LYS A 42 -15.21 12.09 5.69
CA LYS A 42 -14.78 12.67 6.97
C LYS A 42 -14.83 11.68 8.13
N MET A 43 -15.87 10.84 8.18
CA MET A 43 -16.03 9.85 9.25
C MET A 43 -14.92 8.79 9.18
N ARG A 44 -14.68 8.22 8.00
CA ARG A 44 -13.63 7.21 7.82
C ARG A 44 -12.24 7.78 8.08
N LYS A 45 -11.97 9.01 7.68
CA LYS A 45 -10.71 9.69 7.99
C LYS A 45 -10.51 9.83 9.50
N ASN A 46 -11.55 10.22 10.23
CA ASN A 46 -11.48 10.36 11.67
C ASN A 46 -11.23 9.00 12.36
N ILE A 47 -11.90 7.96 11.91
CA ILE A 47 -11.70 6.60 12.44
C ILE A 47 -10.23 6.17 12.28
N LEU A 48 -9.65 6.38 11.09
CA LEU A 48 -8.25 6.05 10.85
C LEU A 48 -7.29 6.87 11.71
N LYS A 49 -7.55 8.16 11.88
CA LYS A 49 -6.73 9.02 12.74
C LYS A 49 -6.78 8.60 14.20
N PHE A 50 -7.96 8.19 14.68
CA PHE A 50 -8.14 7.70 16.05
C PHE A 50 -7.40 6.38 16.30
N ALA A 51 -7.25 5.54 15.27
CA ALA A 51 -6.53 4.27 15.39
C ALA A 51 -5.01 4.45 15.50
N ALA A 52 -4.50 5.62 15.18
CA ALA A 52 -3.06 5.92 15.20
C ALA A 52 -2.61 6.43 16.59
N PRO A 53 -1.34 6.21 16.98
CA PRO A 53 -0.79 6.84 18.18
C PRO A 53 -0.84 8.37 18.12
N ASP A 54 -0.96 9.03 19.25
CA ASP A 54 -1.12 10.49 19.35
C ASP A 54 0.05 11.28 18.71
N ASP A 55 1.24 10.74 18.77
CA ASP A 55 2.46 11.37 18.23
C ASP A 55 2.68 11.08 16.74
N MET A 56 1.86 10.22 16.14
CA MET A 56 1.99 9.85 14.73
C MET A 56 1.37 10.92 13.82
N LYS A 57 2.15 11.38 12.84
CA LYS A 57 1.61 12.27 11.80
C LYS A 57 0.82 11.46 10.80
N ILE A 58 -0.41 11.87 10.52
CA ILE A 58 -1.32 11.16 9.60
C ILE A 58 -1.76 12.09 8.49
N SER A 59 -1.62 11.64 7.25
CA SER A 59 -2.21 12.29 6.07
C SER A 59 -3.05 11.27 5.32
N ILE A 60 -4.27 11.65 4.95
CA ILE A 60 -5.17 10.81 4.17
C ILE A 60 -5.51 11.60 2.90
N LEU A 61 -5.02 11.12 1.76
CA LEU A 61 -4.95 11.89 0.52
C LEU A 61 -5.61 11.13 -0.62
N SER A 62 -6.17 11.88 -1.58
CA SER A 62 -6.49 11.34 -2.90
C SER A 62 -5.20 11.08 -3.69
N ALA A 63 -5.30 10.33 -4.78
CA ALA A 63 -4.15 10.08 -5.65
C ALA A 63 -3.55 11.39 -6.17
N GLU A 64 -4.40 12.31 -6.66
CA GLU A 64 -3.96 13.61 -7.18
C GLU A 64 -3.24 14.42 -6.11
N ARG A 65 -3.83 14.50 -4.91
CA ARG A 65 -3.24 15.26 -3.81
C ARG A 65 -1.93 14.64 -3.32
N ALA A 66 -1.84 13.31 -3.31
CA ALA A 66 -0.60 12.61 -2.94
C ALA A 66 0.54 12.96 -3.90
N VAL A 67 0.27 13.01 -5.20
CA VAL A 67 1.27 13.39 -6.21
C VAL A 67 1.70 14.85 -6.03
N GLU A 68 0.76 15.77 -5.77
CA GLU A 68 1.09 17.17 -5.48
C GLU A 68 2.02 17.30 -4.27
N VAL A 69 1.68 16.63 -3.16
CA VAL A 69 2.50 16.67 -1.93
C VAL A 69 3.86 16.04 -2.17
N TRP A 70 3.90 14.92 -2.90
CA TRP A 70 5.15 14.28 -3.28
C TRP A 70 6.05 15.22 -4.09
N ASN A 71 5.50 15.86 -5.10
CA ASN A 71 6.27 16.79 -5.94
C ASN A 71 6.76 18.00 -5.17
N LYS A 72 6.00 18.47 -4.20
CA LYS A 72 6.34 19.61 -3.37
C LYS A 72 7.48 19.32 -2.39
N ASN A 73 7.39 18.24 -1.62
CA ASN A 73 8.33 17.98 -0.53
C ASN A 73 8.57 16.51 -0.20
N LYS A 74 8.18 15.59 -1.08
CA LYS A 74 8.37 14.13 -0.86
C LYS A 74 7.80 13.63 0.48
N PHE A 75 6.61 14.10 0.85
CA PHE A 75 5.93 13.84 2.13
C PHE A 75 6.66 14.36 3.38
N GLY A 76 7.62 15.29 3.20
CA GLY A 76 8.37 15.89 4.30
C GLY A 76 9.64 15.11 4.68
N ASN A 77 10.30 15.57 5.73
CA ASN A 77 11.57 14.98 6.19
C ASN A 77 11.34 13.93 7.28
N PHE A 78 10.61 12.88 6.95
CA PHE A 78 10.21 11.82 7.88
C PHE A 78 10.49 10.44 7.32
N ASN A 79 10.56 9.44 8.20
CA ASN A 79 10.34 8.06 7.79
C ASN A 79 8.84 7.88 7.57
N VAL A 80 8.44 7.57 6.33
CA VAL A 80 7.04 7.56 5.90
C VAL A 80 6.58 6.15 5.60
N PHE A 81 5.43 5.79 6.18
CA PHE A 81 4.73 4.55 5.86
C PHE A 81 3.53 4.91 4.98
N VAL A 82 3.54 4.46 3.73
CA VAL A 82 2.45 4.71 2.77
C VAL A 82 1.57 3.46 2.69
N LEU A 83 0.28 3.63 2.92
CA LEU A 83 -0.70 2.56 2.89
C LEU A 83 -1.71 2.75 1.77
N PHE A 84 -1.94 1.67 1.03
CA PHE A 84 -2.97 1.55 0.01
C PHE A 84 -3.96 0.46 0.41
N ARG A 85 -5.24 0.68 0.13
CA ARG A 85 -6.28 -0.32 0.34
C ARG A 85 -6.26 -1.41 -0.74
N ASP A 86 -5.88 -1.06 -1.96
CA ASP A 86 -5.86 -1.97 -3.10
C ASP A 86 -4.79 -1.60 -4.13
N VAL A 87 -4.57 -2.48 -5.10
CA VAL A 87 -3.53 -2.32 -6.11
C VAL A 87 -3.89 -1.30 -7.20
N ASN A 88 -5.18 -1.03 -7.42
CA ASN A 88 -5.61 -0.11 -8.47
C ASN A 88 -5.17 1.32 -8.17
N MET A 89 -5.18 1.71 -6.91
CA MET A 89 -4.75 3.04 -6.48
C MET A 89 -3.25 3.25 -6.70
N ILE A 90 -2.44 2.20 -6.56
CA ILE A 90 -1.00 2.24 -6.86
C ILE A 90 -0.79 2.58 -8.33
N LYS A 91 -1.50 1.87 -9.23
CA LYS A 91 -1.42 2.14 -10.67
C LYS A 91 -1.81 3.59 -10.98
N LYS A 92 -2.90 4.07 -10.40
CA LYS A 92 -3.35 5.45 -10.59
C LYS A 92 -2.28 6.46 -10.17
N CYS A 93 -1.69 6.27 -9.00
CA CYS A 93 -0.63 7.16 -8.50
C CYS A 93 0.61 7.11 -9.40
N LYS A 94 1.00 5.92 -9.87
CA LYS A 94 2.14 5.78 -10.79
C LYS A 94 1.88 6.51 -12.09
N ASP A 95 0.70 6.35 -12.67
CA ASP A 95 0.31 7.01 -13.92
C ASP A 95 0.31 8.55 -13.76
N LEU A 96 0.03 9.05 -12.57
CA LEU A 96 0.09 10.48 -12.23
C LEU A 96 1.50 10.99 -11.90
N GLY A 97 2.49 10.10 -11.84
CA GLY A 97 3.89 10.48 -11.65
C GLY A 97 4.47 10.23 -10.27
N LEU A 98 3.77 9.52 -9.38
CA LEU A 98 4.36 9.14 -8.10
C LEU A 98 5.43 8.07 -8.32
N VAL A 99 6.62 8.30 -7.76
CA VAL A 99 7.73 7.35 -7.85
C VAL A 99 7.71 6.47 -6.61
N PHE A 100 7.68 5.17 -6.83
CA PHE A 100 7.62 4.19 -5.76
C PHE A 100 8.97 3.53 -5.50
N PRO A 101 9.28 3.25 -4.21
CA PRO A 101 10.26 2.23 -3.84
C PRO A 101 9.64 0.84 -4.05
N ASP A 102 10.19 -0.18 -3.41
CA ASP A 102 9.60 -1.51 -3.39
C ASP A 102 8.18 -1.47 -2.81
N ILE A 103 7.30 -2.34 -3.31
CA ILE A 103 5.91 -2.45 -2.85
C ILE A 103 5.72 -3.77 -2.11
N SER A 104 5.32 -3.68 -0.85
CA SER A 104 4.98 -4.82 -0.01
C SER A 104 3.48 -5.11 -0.08
N LEU A 105 3.12 -6.33 -0.39
CA LEU A 105 1.73 -6.78 -0.43
C LEU A 105 1.41 -7.56 0.84
N GLY A 106 0.43 -7.10 1.61
CA GLY A 106 0.04 -7.71 2.86
C GLY A 106 -1.30 -8.41 2.80
N GLN A 107 -2.38 -7.66 2.97
CA GLN A 107 -3.74 -8.21 3.01
C GLN A 107 -4.66 -7.52 2.03
N MET A 108 -5.41 -8.34 1.29
CA MET A 108 -6.58 -7.92 0.52
C MET A 108 -7.63 -9.01 0.69
N SER A 109 -8.80 -8.66 1.22
CA SER A 109 -9.87 -9.62 1.56
C SER A 109 -10.22 -10.52 0.38
N ILE A 110 -10.35 -11.82 0.67
CA ILE A 110 -10.68 -12.84 -0.33
C ILE A 110 -12.21 -12.89 -0.46
N ILE A 111 -12.75 -11.94 -1.19
CA ILE A 111 -14.19 -11.74 -1.41
C ILE A 111 -14.49 -11.61 -2.91
N ASP A 112 -15.76 -11.76 -3.25
CA ASP A 112 -16.26 -11.63 -4.64
C ASP A 112 -15.49 -12.56 -5.59
N ASP A 113 -14.93 -12.02 -6.67
CA ASP A 113 -14.18 -12.78 -7.67
C ASP A 113 -12.68 -12.96 -7.36
N ARG A 114 -12.24 -12.54 -6.17
CA ARG A 114 -10.86 -12.72 -5.75
C ARG A 114 -10.56 -14.16 -5.36
N LYS A 115 -9.41 -14.65 -5.83
CA LYS A 115 -8.87 -15.95 -5.45
C LYS A 115 -7.69 -15.78 -4.52
N GLN A 116 -7.53 -16.68 -3.56
CA GLN A 116 -6.41 -16.65 -2.64
C GLN A 116 -5.09 -16.82 -3.40
N ILE A 117 -4.17 -15.89 -3.16
CA ILE A 117 -2.81 -15.92 -3.72
C ILE A 117 -1.79 -16.24 -2.63
N TYR A 118 -1.86 -15.52 -1.51
CA TYR A 118 -0.89 -15.59 -0.42
C TYR A 118 -1.62 -15.31 0.90
N ARG A 119 -1.63 -16.26 1.80
CA ARG A 119 -2.25 -16.12 3.13
C ARG A 119 -3.63 -15.43 3.07
N GLN A 120 -3.75 -14.22 3.60
CA GLN A 120 -4.99 -13.44 3.62
C GLN A 120 -5.07 -12.41 2.48
N LEU A 121 -4.35 -12.65 1.41
CA LEU A 121 -4.38 -11.80 0.23
C LEU A 121 -5.03 -12.53 -0.95
N GLY A 122 -6.12 -11.96 -1.44
CA GLY A 122 -6.80 -12.38 -2.67
C GLY A 122 -6.64 -11.36 -3.78
N LEU A 123 -6.66 -11.83 -5.00
CA LEU A 123 -6.65 -11.01 -6.21
C LEU A 123 -7.67 -11.56 -7.20
N ASN A 124 -8.32 -10.67 -7.94
CA ASN A 124 -9.00 -11.05 -9.17
C ASN A 124 -8.02 -10.98 -10.34
N GLU A 125 -8.47 -11.41 -11.51
CA GLU A 125 -7.62 -11.45 -12.71
C GLU A 125 -7.11 -10.07 -13.12
N ALA A 126 -7.98 -9.04 -13.06
CA ALA A 126 -7.60 -7.67 -13.40
C ALA A 126 -6.54 -7.10 -12.44
N GLU A 127 -6.68 -7.35 -11.14
CA GLU A 127 -5.69 -6.94 -10.14
C GLU A 127 -4.36 -7.68 -10.34
N ALA A 128 -4.42 -8.97 -10.65
CA ALA A 128 -3.23 -9.77 -10.98
C ALA A 128 -2.50 -9.20 -12.20
N GLN A 129 -3.24 -8.86 -13.25
CA GLN A 129 -2.66 -8.24 -14.44
C GLN A 129 -2.00 -6.91 -14.09
N THR A 130 -2.66 -6.08 -13.29
CA THR A 130 -2.11 -4.79 -12.85
C THR A 130 -0.77 -4.97 -12.14
N LEU A 131 -0.66 -5.93 -11.22
CA LEU A 131 0.60 -6.18 -10.51
C LEU A 131 1.71 -6.65 -11.44
N LEU A 132 1.41 -7.55 -12.38
CA LEU A 132 2.40 -8.04 -13.33
C LEU A 132 2.86 -6.94 -14.28
N ASP A 133 1.96 -6.06 -14.71
CA ASP A 133 2.30 -4.91 -15.54
C ASP A 133 3.20 -3.93 -14.79
N LEU A 134 2.91 -3.65 -13.52
CA LEU A 134 3.74 -2.80 -12.67
C LEU A 134 5.15 -3.39 -12.49
N GLU A 135 5.25 -4.70 -12.32
CA GLU A 135 6.54 -5.39 -12.23
C GLU A 135 7.33 -5.28 -13.54
N LYS A 136 6.68 -5.45 -14.69
CA LYS A 136 7.29 -5.25 -16.00
C LYS A 136 7.82 -3.83 -16.20
N ASP A 137 7.14 -2.85 -15.61
CA ASP A 137 7.56 -1.46 -15.64
C ASP A 137 8.72 -1.15 -14.67
N GLY A 138 9.26 -2.16 -14.01
CA GLY A 138 10.45 -2.05 -13.17
C GLY A 138 10.20 -1.91 -11.69
N LEU A 139 8.94 -2.01 -11.22
CA LEU A 139 8.66 -1.99 -9.79
C LEU A 139 8.98 -3.34 -9.15
N ASN A 140 9.67 -3.31 -8.03
CA ASN A 140 9.90 -4.51 -7.23
C ASN A 140 8.71 -4.72 -6.29
N ILE A 141 7.97 -5.79 -6.49
CA ILE A 141 6.75 -6.10 -5.76
C ILE A 141 6.88 -7.49 -5.14
N TYR A 142 6.54 -7.61 -3.87
CA TYR A 142 6.64 -8.88 -3.16
C TYR A 142 5.51 -9.03 -2.12
N PHE A 143 5.24 -10.28 -1.75
CA PHE A 143 4.31 -10.62 -0.67
C PHE A 143 5.08 -10.76 0.64
N GLN A 144 4.56 -10.17 1.71
CA GLN A 144 5.10 -10.30 3.05
C GLN A 144 4.03 -9.88 4.07
N MET A 145 3.65 -10.78 4.97
CA MET A 145 2.59 -10.46 5.94
C MET A 145 3.12 -9.64 7.11
N ILE A 146 4.22 -10.07 7.71
CA ILE A 146 4.86 -9.39 8.84
C ILE A 146 6.35 -9.17 8.54
N PRO A 147 7.03 -8.24 9.25
CA PRO A 147 8.42 -7.87 8.92
C PRO A 147 9.42 -9.02 8.96
N THR A 148 9.16 -10.06 9.77
CA THR A 148 10.05 -11.21 9.93
C THR A 148 9.79 -12.34 8.92
N ASP A 149 8.71 -12.24 8.12
CA ASP A 149 8.42 -13.23 7.09
C ASP A 149 9.40 -13.13 5.92
N LYS A 150 9.61 -14.25 5.24
CA LYS A 150 10.29 -14.28 3.96
C LYS A 150 9.46 -13.51 2.91
N LYS A 151 10.14 -12.73 2.08
CA LYS A 151 9.52 -12.07 0.93
C LYS A 151 9.28 -13.09 -0.18
N GLU A 152 8.06 -13.15 -0.69
CA GLU A 152 7.66 -14.04 -1.78
C GLU A 152 7.42 -13.23 -3.06
N SER A 153 7.84 -13.77 -4.20
CA SER A 153 7.73 -13.09 -5.49
C SER A 153 6.33 -13.21 -6.11
N LEU A 154 6.08 -12.44 -7.18
CA LEU A 154 4.83 -12.50 -7.94
C LEU A 154 4.66 -13.79 -8.74
N GLU A 155 5.60 -14.73 -8.71
CA GLU A 155 5.41 -16.05 -9.32
C GLU A 155 4.19 -16.78 -8.76
N MET A 156 3.80 -16.51 -7.53
CA MET A 156 2.57 -17.05 -6.92
C MET A 156 1.31 -16.61 -7.69
N VAL A 157 1.31 -15.40 -8.24
CA VAL A 157 0.19 -14.89 -9.05
C VAL A 157 0.04 -15.70 -10.33
N LYS A 158 1.14 -16.01 -11.00
CA LYS A 158 1.16 -16.77 -12.25
C LYS A 158 0.66 -18.20 -12.07
N LYS A 159 0.86 -18.78 -10.90
CA LYS A 159 0.34 -20.12 -10.57
C LYS A 159 -1.17 -20.16 -10.47
N VAL A 160 -1.79 -19.11 -9.95
CA VAL A 160 -3.25 -19.00 -9.78
C VAL A 160 -3.92 -18.49 -11.06
N PHE A 161 -3.26 -17.60 -11.77
CA PHE A 161 -3.74 -17.00 -13.02
C PHE A 161 -2.74 -17.25 -14.15
N PRO A 162 -2.66 -18.49 -14.69
CA PRO A 162 -1.64 -18.83 -15.68
C PRO A 162 -1.79 -18.10 -17.01
N ASN A 163 -2.99 -17.55 -17.31
CA ASN A 163 -3.26 -16.81 -18.54
C ASN A 163 -2.96 -15.31 -18.43
N VAL A 164 -2.60 -14.83 -17.26
CA VAL A 164 -2.22 -13.43 -17.04
C VAL A 164 -0.74 -13.28 -17.37
N ALA A 165 -0.43 -12.33 -18.23
CA ALA A 165 0.93 -12.16 -18.75
C ALA A 165 1.62 -10.95 -18.11
#